data_2d5edca48f94873a14d924f65f4b416d
#
_entry.id   2d5edca48f94873a14d924f65f4b416d
#
_cell.length_a   1.000
_cell.length_b   1.000
_cell.length_c   1.000
_cell.angle_alpha   90.00
_cell.angle_beta   90.00
_cell.angle_gamma   90.00
#
_symmetry.space_group_name_H-M   'P 1'
#
loop_
_entity.id
_entity.type
_entity.pdbx_description
1 polymer ?
#
loop_
_entity_poly.entity_id
_entity_poly.type
_entity_poly.pdbx_seq_one_letter_code
_entity_poly.pdbx_strand_id
1 'polypeptide(L)'
;DSVERLLGMIPRNRVEDVIYFNPSDVENPIGLNLFEFENEDQKDFLIQECIQMLYGLYDPGHTGIMGPRFETWFRNAALALMADPNGSSFIDVPKMFSDPDFMNYKMQFVTDVTVRDFWLKEMAMMPESAKGEILGWFASKFGAFLSNEMMRNIIGQTKSGFNMREIMDNNKILLINLSKGRTGELNSKLLAMMFVMKFQAAAMSRADMPEAERKEFCLYVDE
;
A
#
# COMPACT_ATOMS: atom_id res chain seq x y z
N ASP A 1 5.90 -11.23 24.10
CA ASP A 1 5.27 -10.92 22.81
C ASP A 1 4.35 -12.09 22.43
N SER A 2 3.07 -11.79 22.18
CA SER A 2 2.04 -12.80 21.87
C SER A 2 2.40 -13.59 20.61
N VAL A 3 2.95 -12.93 19.59
CA VAL A 3 3.31 -13.56 18.32
C VAL A 3 4.49 -14.53 18.46
N GLU A 4 5.51 -14.17 19.24
CA GLU A 4 6.66 -15.06 19.50
C GLU A 4 6.23 -16.32 20.28
N ARG A 5 5.24 -16.19 21.17
CA ARG A 5 4.66 -17.37 21.85
C ARG A 5 3.91 -18.27 20.87
N LEU A 6 3.15 -17.70 19.95
CA LEU A 6 2.45 -18.45 18.91
C LEU A 6 3.41 -19.21 17.99
N LEU A 7 4.55 -18.63 17.62
CA LEU A 7 5.59 -19.31 16.84
C LEU A 7 6.04 -20.61 17.51
N GLY A 8 6.23 -20.60 18.84
CA GLY A 8 6.60 -21.78 19.63
C GLY A 8 5.51 -22.85 19.71
N MET A 9 4.26 -22.53 19.36
CA MET A 9 3.11 -23.43 19.41
C MET A 9 2.80 -24.07 18.03
N ILE A 10 3.48 -23.63 16.96
CA ILE A 10 3.25 -24.15 15.61
C ILE A 10 3.65 -25.63 15.54
N PRO A 11 2.75 -26.54 15.11
CA PRO A 11 3.06 -27.93 14.90
C PRO A 11 4.13 -28.11 13.81
N ARG A 12 5.02 -29.08 13.99
CA ARG A 12 6.15 -29.33 13.05
C ARG A 12 5.71 -29.52 11.59
N ASN A 13 4.56 -30.13 11.36
CA ASN A 13 3.99 -30.36 10.02
C ASN A 13 3.34 -29.12 9.39
N ARG A 14 3.32 -27.98 10.12
CA ARG A 14 2.76 -26.71 9.63
C ARG A 14 3.82 -25.61 9.52
N VAL A 15 5.09 -25.91 9.81
CA VAL A 15 6.17 -24.89 9.81
C VAL A 15 6.34 -24.25 8.44
N GLU A 16 6.24 -25.03 7.37
CA GLU A 16 6.35 -24.55 5.98
C GLU A 16 5.13 -23.69 5.54
N ASP A 17 4.08 -23.66 6.35
CA ASP A 17 2.90 -22.86 6.09
C ASP A 17 2.95 -21.49 6.76
N VAL A 18 3.96 -21.24 7.59
CA VAL A 18 4.06 -20.02 8.39
C VAL A 18 4.80 -18.93 7.64
N ILE A 19 4.18 -17.76 7.56
CA ILE A 19 4.80 -16.52 7.14
C ILE A 19 4.88 -15.62 8.38
N TYR A 20 6.08 -15.22 8.75
CA TYR A 20 6.29 -14.34 9.89
C TYR A 20 6.73 -12.95 9.43
N PHE A 21 5.81 -12.01 9.51
CA PHE A 21 6.08 -10.61 9.20
C PHE A 21 6.54 -9.86 10.46
N ASN A 22 7.80 -9.46 10.45
CA ASN A 22 8.41 -8.68 11.53
C ASN A 22 9.10 -7.44 10.96
N PRO A 23 8.51 -6.25 11.10
CA PRO A 23 9.10 -4.99 10.59
C PRO A 23 10.47 -4.68 11.20
N SER A 24 10.77 -5.22 12.38
CA SER A 24 12.05 -4.98 13.08
C SER A 24 13.20 -5.81 12.50
N ASP A 25 12.93 -6.75 11.60
CA ASP A 25 13.97 -7.45 10.85
C ASP A 25 14.41 -6.58 9.67
N VAL A 26 15.38 -5.71 9.94
CA VAL A 26 15.90 -4.76 8.95
C VAL A 26 16.87 -5.40 7.95
N GLU A 27 17.40 -6.57 8.27
CA GLU A 27 18.32 -7.31 7.40
C GLU A 27 17.55 -8.08 6.30
N ASN A 28 16.34 -8.56 6.63
CA ASN A 28 15.50 -9.33 5.71
C ASN A 28 14.07 -8.73 5.65
N PRO A 29 13.91 -7.50 5.16
CA PRO A 29 12.60 -6.85 5.15
C PRO A 29 11.65 -7.52 4.15
N ILE A 30 10.51 -7.96 4.65
CA ILE A 30 9.44 -8.51 3.80
C ILE A 30 8.65 -7.35 3.19
N GLY A 31 8.57 -7.33 1.86
CA GLY A 31 7.83 -6.31 1.12
C GLY A 31 6.32 -6.37 1.34
N LEU A 32 5.70 -5.20 1.42
CA LEU A 32 4.24 -5.02 1.43
C LEU A 32 3.87 -3.92 0.44
N ASN A 33 3.61 -4.31 -0.81
CA ASN A 33 3.25 -3.36 -1.87
C ASN A 33 1.75 -3.10 -1.90
N LEU A 34 1.36 -1.84 -1.78
CA LEU A 34 -0.05 -1.41 -1.81
C LEU A 34 -0.62 -1.31 -3.23
N PHE A 35 0.24 -1.20 -4.23
CA PHE A 35 -0.16 -1.06 -5.64
C PHE A 35 -0.14 -2.38 -6.41
N GLU A 36 0.10 -3.49 -5.73
CA GLU A 36 0.05 -4.82 -6.32
C GLU A 36 -1.40 -5.29 -6.44
N PHE A 37 -1.81 -5.66 -7.64
CA PHE A 37 -3.16 -6.10 -7.99
C PHE A 37 -3.09 -7.35 -8.88
N GLU A 38 -4.16 -8.14 -8.90
CA GLU A 38 -4.28 -9.36 -9.70
C GLU A 38 -5.08 -9.12 -10.99
N ASN A 39 -6.00 -8.18 -10.96
CA ASN A 39 -6.82 -7.79 -12.11
C ASN A 39 -7.11 -6.28 -12.11
N GLU A 40 -7.48 -5.76 -13.29
CA GLU A 40 -7.68 -4.31 -13.49
C GLU A 40 -8.78 -3.72 -12.58
N ASP A 41 -9.81 -4.50 -12.25
CA ASP A 41 -10.93 -4.04 -11.42
C ASP A 41 -10.50 -3.74 -9.97
N GLN A 42 -9.41 -4.32 -9.51
CA GLN A 42 -8.86 -4.07 -8.18
C GLN A 42 -8.16 -2.72 -8.05
N LYS A 43 -7.71 -2.12 -9.15
CA LYS A 43 -6.95 -0.86 -9.11
C LYS A 43 -7.72 0.26 -8.43
N ASP A 44 -8.98 0.47 -8.85
CA ASP A 44 -9.80 1.54 -8.27
C ASP A 44 -10.06 1.34 -6.79
N PHE A 45 -10.35 0.09 -6.38
CA PHE A 45 -10.52 -0.26 -4.98
C PHE A 45 -9.24 0.03 -4.16
N LEU A 46 -8.09 -0.44 -4.60
CA LEU A 46 -6.81 -0.23 -3.90
C LEU A 46 -6.46 1.24 -3.77
N ILE A 47 -6.69 2.02 -4.82
CA ILE A 47 -6.46 3.48 -4.81
C ILE A 47 -7.39 4.14 -3.80
N GLN A 48 -8.67 3.78 -3.79
CA GLN A 48 -9.65 4.33 -2.85
C GLN A 48 -9.28 4.00 -1.40
N GLU A 49 -8.87 2.76 -1.12
CA GLU A 49 -8.44 2.35 0.21
C GLU A 49 -7.16 3.07 0.66
N CYS A 50 -6.20 3.30 -0.24
CA CYS A 50 -5.03 4.12 0.05
C CYS A 50 -5.42 5.57 0.40
N ILE A 51 -6.37 6.16 -0.32
CA ILE A 51 -6.91 7.49 -0.03
C ILE A 51 -7.57 7.50 1.35
N GLN A 52 -8.41 6.52 1.67
CA GLN A 52 -9.07 6.42 2.98
C GLN A 52 -8.06 6.23 4.12
N MET A 53 -7.02 5.42 3.91
CA MET A 53 -5.92 5.27 4.85
C MET A 53 -5.25 6.62 5.15
N LEU A 54 -4.95 7.41 4.13
CA LEU A 54 -4.35 8.73 4.30
C LEU A 54 -5.30 9.72 5.01
N TYR A 55 -6.61 9.67 4.70
CA TYR A 55 -7.62 10.42 5.47
C TYR A 55 -7.61 10.03 6.95
N GLY A 56 -7.60 8.74 7.25
CA GLY A 56 -7.57 8.24 8.62
C GLY A 56 -6.33 8.68 9.41
N LEU A 57 -5.24 9.03 8.71
CA LEU A 57 -4.01 9.51 9.32
C LEU A 57 -3.97 11.04 9.48
N TYR A 58 -4.39 11.77 8.46
CA TYR A 58 -4.13 13.22 8.36
C TYR A 58 -5.38 14.07 8.47
N ASP A 59 -6.56 13.53 8.19
CA ASP A 59 -7.83 14.26 8.28
C ASP A 59 -9.01 13.34 8.66
N PRO A 60 -8.93 12.63 9.82
CA PRO A 60 -9.97 11.68 10.23
C PRO A 60 -11.34 12.32 10.47
N GLY A 61 -11.37 13.62 10.70
CA GLY A 61 -12.59 14.40 10.87
C GLY A 61 -13.14 15.02 9.60
N HIS A 62 -12.51 14.80 8.45
CA HIS A 62 -12.85 15.45 7.16
C HIS A 62 -12.97 16.97 7.29
N THR A 63 -11.99 17.59 7.95
CA THR A 63 -11.96 19.02 8.25
C THR A 63 -11.53 19.89 7.06
N GLY A 64 -11.15 19.25 5.93
CA GLY A 64 -10.70 19.92 4.71
C GLY A 64 -9.19 20.08 4.60
N ILE A 65 -8.41 19.48 5.52
CA ILE A 65 -6.94 19.39 5.40
C ILE A 65 -6.58 18.55 4.16
N MET A 66 -7.38 17.51 3.90
CA MET A 66 -7.39 16.77 2.65
C MET A 66 -8.72 17.00 1.95
N GLY A 67 -8.77 16.90 0.63
CA GLY A 67 -9.99 17.16 -0.13
C GLY A 67 -9.88 16.69 -1.58
N PRO A 68 -10.87 17.01 -2.43
CA PRO A 68 -10.96 16.50 -3.80
C PRO A 68 -9.70 16.67 -4.65
N ARG A 69 -8.94 17.75 -4.40
CA ARG A 69 -7.67 17.98 -5.10
C ARG A 69 -6.62 16.93 -4.74
N PHE A 70 -6.51 16.59 -3.45
CA PHE A 70 -5.61 15.54 -3.00
C PHE A 70 -5.99 14.20 -3.65
N GLU A 71 -7.27 13.86 -3.61
CA GLU A 71 -7.78 12.61 -4.19
C GLU A 71 -7.50 12.51 -5.68
N THR A 72 -7.76 13.59 -6.43
CA THR A 72 -7.49 13.66 -7.87
C THR A 72 -6.00 13.45 -8.16
N TRP A 73 -5.13 14.10 -7.42
CA TRP A 73 -3.69 14.01 -7.62
C TRP A 73 -3.15 12.62 -7.25
N PHE A 74 -3.58 12.10 -6.10
CA PHE A 74 -3.19 10.76 -5.66
C PHE A 74 -3.67 9.70 -6.66
N ARG A 75 -4.93 9.77 -7.08
CA ARG A 75 -5.52 8.82 -8.02
C ARG A 75 -4.77 8.80 -9.36
N ASN A 76 -4.51 9.95 -9.95
CA ASN A 76 -3.79 10.03 -11.23
C ASN A 76 -2.33 9.56 -11.10
N ALA A 77 -1.67 9.84 -9.98
CA ALA A 77 -0.33 9.32 -9.73
C ALA A 77 -0.33 7.80 -9.56
N ALA A 78 -1.24 7.27 -8.75
CA ALA A 78 -1.35 5.84 -8.52
C ALA A 78 -1.69 5.07 -9.80
N LEU A 79 -2.65 5.54 -10.61
CA LEU A 79 -2.99 4.93 -11.90
C LEU A 79 -1.81 4.92 -12.87
N ALA A 80 -1.04 6.01 -12.95
CA ALA A 80 0.16 6.07 -13.78
C ALA A 80 1.25 5.10 -13.28
N LEU A 81 1.44 4.99 -11.96
CA LEU A 81 2.39 4.07 -11.36
C LEU A 81 1.98 2.60 -11.55
N MET A 82 0.70 2.29 -11.40
CA MET A 82 0.15 0.93 -11.57
C MET A 82 0.07 0.51 -13.06
N ALA A 83 0.30 1.41 -14.01
CA ALA A 83 0.38 1.08 -15.43
C ALA A 83 1.73 0.47 -15.83
N ASP A 84 2.79 0.65 -15.03
CA ASP A 84 4.12 0.11 -15.32
C ASP A 84 4.18 -1.40 -15.02
N PRO A 85 4.43 -2.25 -16.04
CA PRO A 85 4.51 -3.70 -15.86
C PRO A 85 5.69 -4.15 -14.98
N ASN A 86 6.70 -3.30 -14.78
CA ASN A 86 7.81 -3.58 -13.88
C ASN A 86 7.45 -3.32 -12.40
N GLY A 87 6.24 -2.82 -12.15
CA GLY A 87 5.74 -2.47 -10.83
C GLY A 87 6.20 -1.09 -10.36
N SER A 88 5.52 -0.63 -9.35
CA SER A 88 5.79 0.61 -8.63
C SER A 88 5.35 0.45 -7.18
N SER A 89 5.73 1.37 -6.34
CA SER A 89 5.39 1.34 -4.93
C SER A 89 4.65 2.61 -4.49
N PHE A 90 4.00 2.54 -3.34
CA PHE A 90 3.31 3.67 -2.74
C PHE A 90 4.23 4.88 -2.51
N ILE A 91 5.48 4.65 -2.16
CA ILE A 91 6.46 5.74 -1.92
C ILE A 91 6.93 6.44 -3.20
N ASP A 92 6.59 5.92 -4.37
CA ASP A 92 6.90 6.56 -5.65
C ASP A 92 5.91 7.68 -6.02
N VAL A 93 4.75 7.74 -5.33
CA VAL A 93 3.71 8.75 -5.60
C VAL A 93 4.26 10.19 -5.60
N PRO A 94 5.03 10.65 -4.60
CA PRO A 94 5.59 12.00 -4.64
C PRO A 94 6.59 12.23 -5.78
N LYS A 95 7.31 11.19 -6.22
CA LYS A 95 8.28 11.30 -7.33
C LYS A 95 7.60 11.64 -8.65
N MET A 96 6.36 11.20 -8.86
CA MET A 96 5.58 11.56 -10.05
C MET A 96 5.47 13.07 -10.24
N PHE A 97 5.53 13.84 -9.16
CA PHE A 97 5.39 15.31 -9.17
C PHE A 97 6.73 16.05 -9.08
N SER A 98 7.74 15.43 -8.46
CA SER A 98 9.03 16.09 -8.17
C SER A 98 10.17 15.70 -9.10
N ASP A 99 10.01 14.61 -9.88
CA ASP A 99 11.02 14.08 -10.78
C ASP A 99 10.44 13.95 -12.20
N PRO A 100 10.72 14.91 -13.10
CA PRO A 100 10.19 14.89 -14.47
C PRO A 100 10.65 13.69 -15.29
N ASP A 101 11.86 13.19 -15.08
CA ASP A 101 12.39 12.04 -15.82
C ASP A 101 11.68 10.76 -15.38
N PHE A 102 11.46 10.60 -14.10
CA PHE A 102 10.67 9.50 -13.54
C PHE A 102 9.22 9.54 -14.05
N MET A 103 8.58 10.69 -14.01
CA MET A 103 7.22 10.88 -14.53
C MET A 103 7.15 10.53 -16.02
N ASN A 104 8.06 11.05 -16.85
CA ASN A 104 8.11 10.76 -18.28
C ASN A 104 8.31 9.26 -18.56
N TYR A 105 9.15 8.58 -17.78
CA TYR A 105 9.32 7.14 -17.85
C TYR A 105 8.00 6.39 -17.58
N LYS A 106 7.31 6.72 -16.49
CA LYS A 106 6.03 6.06 -16.14
C LYS A 106 4.94 6.34 -17.17
N MET A 107 4.89 7.54 -17.72
CA MET A 107 3.89 7.92 -18.74
C MET A 107 3.98 7.12 -20.04
N GLN A 108 5.09 6.43 -20.30
CA GLN A 108 5.22 5.55 -21.48
C GLN A 108 4.28 4.35 -21.40
N PHE A 109 3.90 3.91 -20.21
CA PHE A 109 3.03 2.76 -19.97
C PHE A 109 1.55 3.14 -19.82
N VAL A 110 1.25 4.42 -19.66
CA VAL A 110 -0.13 4.92 -19.44
C VAL A 110 -0.88 4.94 -20.75
N THR A 111 -1.95 4.16 -20.86
CA THR A 111 -2.85 4.10 -22.01
C THR A 111 -4.15 4.88 -21.80
N ASP A 112 -4.56 5.07 -20.54
CA ASP A 112 -5.77 5.81 -20.19
C ASP A 112 -5.63 7.28 -20.57
N VAL A 113 -6.57 7.75 -21.42
CA VAL A 113 -6.59 9.13 -21.95
C VAL A 113 -6.77 10.16 -20.85
N THR A 114 -7.61 9.86 -19.85
CA THR A 114 -7.88 10.79 -18.73
C THR A 114 -6.63 11.01 -17.88
N VAL A 115 -5.93 9.94 -17.56
CA VAL A 115 -4.66 10.00 -16.81
C VAL A 115 -3.59 10.73 -17.61
N ARG A 116 -3.52 10.46 -18.93
CA ARG A 116 -2.60 11.19 -19.84
C ARG A 116 -2.89 12.67 -19.88
N ASP A 117 -4.15 13.04 -20.02
CA ASP A 117 -4.57 14.44 -20.09
C ASP A 117 -4.27 15.18 -18.79
N PHE A 118 -4.47 14.55 -17.64
CA PHE A 118 -4.06 15.13 -16.37
C PHE A 118 -2.58 15.48 -16.34
N TRP A 119 -1.69 14.54 -16.70
CA TRP A 119 -0.25 14.75 -16.61
C TRP A 119 0.29 15.66 -17.71
N LEU A 120 -0.15 15.48 -18.96
CA LEU A 120 0.45 16.14 -20.12
C LEU A 120 -0.23 17.48 -20.47
N LYS A 121 -1.45 17.73 -19.93
CA LYS A 121 -2.17 18.99 -20.15
C LYS A 121 -2.37 19.76 -18.86
N GLU A 122 -3.12 19.23 -17.88
CA GLU A 122 -3.49 19.97 -16.66
C GLU A 122 -2.24 20.32 -15.82
N MET A 123 -1.42 19.32 -15.53
CA MET A 123 -0.19 19.53 -14.77
C MET A 123 0.83 20.38 -15.54
N ALA A 124 0.93 20.21 -16.86
CA ALA A 124 1.85 20.97 -17.68
C ALA A 124 1.47 22.48 -17.75
N MET A 125 0.17 22.78 -17.76
CA MET A 125 -0.34 24.15 -17.81
C MET A 125 -0.30 24.87 -16.45
N MET A 126 -0.07 24.16 -15.37
CA MET A 126 -0.04 24.77 -14.02
C MET A 126 1.22 25.64 -13.86
N PRO A 127 1.08 26.89 -13.38
CA PRO A 127 2.22 27.76 -13.10
C PRO A 127 3.19 27.13 -12.07
N GLU A 128 4.50 27.30 -12.29
CA GLU A 128 5.53 26.70 -11.41
C GLU A 128 5.42 27.12 -9.95
N SER A 129 5.00 28.37 -9.69
CA SER A 129 4.76 28.85 -8.31
C SER A 129 3.64 28.07 -7.62
N ALA A 130 2.55 27.78 -8.35
CA ALA A 130 1.43 26.99 -7.83
C ALA A 130 1.82 25.51 -7.65
N LYS A 131 2.61 24.95 -8.58
CA LYS A 131 3.14 23.59 -8.44
C LYS A 131 3.97 23.43 -7.17
N GLY A 132 4.90 24.33 -6.91
CA GLY A 132 5.81 24.23 -5.75
C GLY A 132 5.05 24.26 -4.41
N GLU A 133 4.06 25.13 -4.28
CA GLU A 133 3.25 25.23 -3.07
C GLU A 133 2.40 23.98 -2.83
N ILE A 134 1.70 23.52 -3.86
CA ILE A 134 0.82 22.35 -3.77
C ILE A 134 1.66 21.08 -3.59
N LEU A 135 2.81 20.97 -4.25
CA LEU A 135 3.70 19.84 -4.13
C LEU A 135 4.23 19.69 -2.70
N GLY A 136 4.63 20.76 -2.06
CA GLY A 136 5.07 20.73 -0.66
C GLY A 136 3.97 20.21 0.29
N TRP A 137 2.75 20.70 0.10
CA TRP A 137 1.59 20.24 0.87
C TRP A 137 1.26 18.77 0.58
N PHE A 138 1.24 18.34 -0.69
CA PHE A 138 0.95 16.96 -1.09
C PHE A 138 2.03 16.01 -0.56
N ALA A 139 3.30 16.31 -0.82
CA ALA A 139 4.43 15.48 -0.42
C ALA A 139 4.55 15.32 1.11
N SER A 140 4.10 16.32 1.89
CA SER A 140 4.10 16.24 3.35
C SER A 140 3.31 15.06 3.91
N LYS A 141 2.30 14.55 3.16
CA LYS A 141 1.50 13.39 3.56
C LYS A 141 2.25 12.06 3.45
N PHE A 142 3.38 12.08 2.76
CA PHE A 142 4.23 10.89 2.60
C PHE A 142 5.46 10.92 3.54
N GLY A 143 5.67 12.00 4.26
CA GLY A 143 6.83 12.20 5.11
C GLY A 143 7.03 11.07 6.14
N ALA A 144 5.96 10.61 6.79
CA ALA A 144 6.01 9.53 7.78
C ALA A 144 6.49 8.19 7.17
N PHE A 145 6.22 7.95 5.90
CA PHE A 145 6.62 6.75 5.18
C PHE A 145 8.05 6.86 4.64
N LEU A 146 8.42 8.04 4.18
CA LEU A 146 9.71 8.27 3.51
C LEU A 146 10.87 8.50 4.48
N SER A 147 10.63 9.08 5.64
CA SER A 147 11.66 9.42 6.62
C SER A 147 12.18 8.20 7.39
N ASN A 148 11.40 7.13 7.48
CA ASN A 148 11.75 5.93 8.23
C ASN A 148 12.30 4.84 7.30
N GLU A 149 13.54 4.40 7.53
CA GLU A 149 14.22 3.40 6.70
C GLU A 149 13.50 2.05 6.70
N MET A 150 13.06 1.56 7.85
CA MET A 150 12.29 0.32 7.99
C MET A 150 11.02 0.37 7.13
N MET A 151 10.28 1.49 7.19
CA MET A 151 9.09 1.68 6.37
C MET A 151 9.41 1.68 4.87
N ARG A 152 10.46 2.41 4.45
CA ARG A 152 10.89 2.41 3.03
C ARG A 152 11.24 1.01 2.55
N ASN A 153 11.94 0.22 3.37
CA ASN A 153 12.35 -1.14 3.01
C ASN A 153 11.16 -2.10 2.88
N ILE A 154 10.06 -1.85 3.58
CA ILE A 154 8.84 -2.65 3.51
C ILE A 154 7.95 -2.19 2.35
N ILE A 155 7.56 -0.92 2.32
CA ILE A 155 6.54 -0.41 1.40
C ILE A 155 7.11 0.14 0.08
N GLY A 156 8.44 0.22 -0.03
CA GLY A 156 9.12 0.65 -1.26
C GLY A 156 9.45 -0.48 -2.23
N GLN A 157 9.17 -1.72 -1.87
CA GLN A 157 9.36 -2.85 -2.76
C GLN A 157 8.24 -2.89 -3.82
N THR A 158 8.58 -3.22 -5.05
CA THR A 158 7.62 -3.32 -6.17
C THR A 158 6.78 -4.59 -6.13
N LYS A 159 7.15 -5.54 -5.26
CA LYS A 159 6.42 -6.79 -5.01
C LYS A 159 6.32 -7.06 -3.52
N SER A 160 5.19 -7.60 -3.10
CA SER A 160 5.04 -8.13 -1.75
C SER A 160 5.80 -9.44 -1.60
N GLY A 161 6.29 -9.73 -0.39
CA GLY A 161 6.96 -10.99 -0.09
C GLY A 161 6.00 -12.19 0.03
N PHE A 162 4.70 -11.95 -0.06
CA PHE A 162 3.63 -12.96 -0.01
C PHE A 162 2.37 -12.44 -0.71
N ASN A 163 1.54 -13.37 -1.19
CA ASN A 163 0.23 -13.06 -1.74
C ASN A 163 -0.85 -13.33 -0.68
N MET A 164 -1.65 -12.31 -0.35
CA MET A 164 -2.66 -12.40 0.70
C MET A 164 -3.80 -13.39 0.35
N ARG A 165 -4.18 -13.45 -0.92
CA ARG A 165 -5.19 -14.39 -1.39
C ARG A 165 -4.68 -15.83 -1.31
N GLU A 166 -3.43 -16.08 -1.72
CA GLU A 166 -2.82 -17.42 -1.60
C GLU A 166 -2.74 -17.87 -0.14
N ILE A 167 -2.48 -16.96 0.80
CA ILE A 167 -2.51 -17.25 2.24
C ILE A 167 -3.88 -17.76 2.66
N MET A 168 -4.95 -17.09 2.23
CA MET A 168 -6.33 -17.47 2.54
C MET A 168 -6.70 -18.79 1.89
N ASP A 169 -6.39 -18.96 0.60
CA ASP A 169 -6.85 -20.09 -0.20
C ASP A 169 -6.04 -21.39 0.06
N ASN A 170 -4.81 -21.27 0.58
CA ASN A 170 -3.94 -22.40 0.87
C ASN A 170 -3.78 -22.72 2.37
N ASN A 171 -4.67 -22.20 3.24
CA ASN A 171 -4.63 -22.40 4.68
C ASN A 171 -3.27 -22.06 5.32
N LYS A 172 -2.58 -21.03 4.82
CA LYS A 172 -1.33 -20.56 5.40
C LYS A 172 -1.57 -19.87 6.73
N ILE A 173 -0.51 -19.73 7.50
CA ILE A 173 -0.51 -19.04 8.79
C ILE A 173 0.32 -17.78 8.63
N LEU A 174 -0.32 -16.62 8.70
CA LEU A 174 0.38 -15.34 8.68
C LEU A 174 0.43 -14.76 10.09
N LEU A 175 1.63 -14.63 10.63
CA LEU A 175 1.89 -14.00 11.92
C LEU A 175 2.49 -12.62 11.69
N ILE A 176 1.80 -11.59 12.15
CA ILE A 176 2.17 -10.19 11.94
C ILE A 176 2.54 -9.59 13.30
N ASN A 177 3.82 -9.26 13.50
CA ASN A 177 4.32 -8.65 14.73
C ASN A 177 4.47 -7.13 14.56
N LEU A 178 3.48 -6.38 14.99
CA LEU A 178 3.49 -4.91 14.93
C LEU A 178 3.76 -4.30 16.32
N SER A 179 4.64 -4.90 17.09
CA SER A 179 5.00 -4.44 18.45
C SER A 179 5.40 -2.96 18.45
N LYS A 180 4.60 -2.12 19.11
CA LYS A 180 4.81 -0.66 19.23
C LYS A 180 6.17 -0.31 19.82
N GLY A 181 6.70 -1.16 20.71
CA GLY A 181 8.00 -0.95 21.34
C GLY A 181 9.19 -1.07 20.38
N ARG A 182 9.04 -1.79 19.28
CA ARG A 182 10.10 -1.98 18.26
C ARG A 182 9.90 -1.12 17.01
N THR A 183 8.66 -1.00 16.55
CA THR A 183 8.32 -0.28 15.30
C THR A 183 7.93 1.18 15.51
N GLY A 184 7.60 1.57 16.73
CA GLY A 184 6.98 2.85 17.04
C GLY A 184 5.47 2.85 16.77
N GLU A 185 4.74 3.67 17.53
CA GLU A 185 3.28 3.68 17.47
C GLU A 185 2.72 4.05 16.08
N LEU A 186 3.28 5.09 15.46
CA LEU A 186 2.83 5.55 14.14
C LEU A 186 3.06 4.47 13.07
N ASN A 187 4.26 3.88 13.02
CA ASN A 187 4.58 2.87 12.01
C ASN A 187 3.75 1.59 12.21
N SER A 188 3.53 1.18 13.47
CA SER A 188 2.64 0.05 13.78
C SER A 188 1.22 0.29 13.29
N LYS A 189 0.68 1.48 13.55
CA LYS A 189 -0.65 1.87 13.07
C LYS A 189 -0.72 1.88 11.54
N LEU A 190 0.28 2.44 10.87
CA LEU A 190 0.35 2.46 9.42
C LEU A 190 0.36 1.07 8.81
N LEU A 191 1.25 0.20 9.29
CA LEU A 191 1.33 -1.18 8.82
C LEU A 191 0.04 -1.95 9.11
N ALA A 192 -0.57 -1.77 10.28
CA ALA A 192 -1.85 -2.40 10.61
C ALA A 192 -2.95 -1.99 9.62
N MET A 193 -3.06 -0.69 9.28
CA MET A 193 -4.04 -0.21 8.30
C MET A 193 -3.77 -0.81 6.90
N MET A 194 -2.50 -0.91 6.49
CA MET A 194 -2.11 -1.52 5.22
C MET A 194 -2.48 -3.02 5.17
N PHE A 195 -2.25 -3.75 6.26
CA PHE A 195 -2.65 -5.15 6.36
C PHE A 195 -4.16 -5.33 6.28
N VAL A 196 -4.94 -4.51 7.00
CA VAL A 196 -6.41 -4.56 6.95
C VAL A 196 -6.90 -4.33 5.52
N MET A 197 -6.36 -3.32 4.84
CA MET A 197 -6.66 -3.03 3.44
C MET A 197 -6.35 -4.22 2.52
N LYS A 198 -5.17 -4.83 2.65
CA LYS A 198 -4.77 -6.01 1.84
C LYS A 198 -5.62 -7.23 2.15
N PHE A 199 -5.99 -7.47 3.42
CA PHE A 199 -6.93 -8.53 3.79
C PHE A 199 -8.30 -8.33 3.16
N GLN A 200 -8.82 -7.10 3.21
CA GLN A 200 -10.11 -6.77 2.63
C GLN A 200 -10.09 -6.96 1.10
N ALA A 201 -9.06 -6.45 0.42
CA ALA A 201 -8.90 -6.63 -1.02
C ALA A 201 -8.84 -8.12 -1.41
N ALA A 202 -8.06 -8.92 -0.67
CA ALA A 202 -7.97 -10.36 -0.90
C ALA A 202 -9.30 -11.10 -0.64
N ALA A 203 -10.00 -10.75 0.43
CA ALA A 203 -11.30 -11.33 0.74
C ALA A 203 -12.34 -11.01 -0.34
N MET A 204 -12.38 -9.76 -0.83
CA MET A 204 -13.29 -9.34 -1.91
C MET A 204 -12.94 -10.00 -3.24
N SER A 205 -11.66 -10.20 -3.55
CA SER A 205 -11.24 -10.88 -4.79
C SER A 205 -11.74 -12.32 -4.88
N ARG A 206 -12.03 -12.96 -3.74
CA ARG A 206 -12.59 -14.32 -3.69
C ARG A 206 -14.06 -14.40 -4.16
N ALA A 207 -14.67 -13.29 -4.54
CA ALA A 207 -15.98 -13.29 -5.18
C ALA A 207 -16.00 -13.99 -6.55
N ASP A 208 -14.83 -14.21 -7.17
CA ASP A 208 -14.66 -14.93 -8.44
C ASP A 208 -14.78 -16.46 -8.29
N MET A 209 -14.85 -16.99 -7.07
CA MET A 209 -15.02 -18.40 -6.77
C MET A 209 -16.31 -18.70 -6.00
N PRO A 210 -16.93 -19.90 -6.21
CA PRO A 210 -18.11 -20.30 -5.45
C PRO A 210 -17.87 -20.28 -3.94
N GLU A 211 -18.89 -19.90 -3.17
CA GLU A 211 -18.79 -19.82 -1.71
C GLU A 211 -18.36 -21.15 -1.07
N ALA A 212 -18.89 -22.27 -1.58
CA ALA A 212 -18.56 -23.60 -1.07
C ALA A 212 -17.07 -24.02 -1.28
N GLU A 213 -16.37 -23.34 -2.17
CA GLU A 213 -14.94 -23.58 -2.44
C GLU A 213 -14.02 -22.65 -1.64
N ARG A 214 -14.60 -21.60 -1.04
CA ARG A 214 -13.83 -20.65 -0.21
C ARG A 214 -13.47 -21.30 1.10
N LYS A 215 -12.17 -21.44 1.35
CA LYS A 215 -11.69 -21.90 2.65
C LYS A 215 -11.96 -20.83 3.73
N GLU A 216 -12.33 -21.29 4.90
CA GLU A 216 -12.46 -20.40 6.07
C GLU A 216 -11.11 -19.77 6.41
N PHE A 217 -11.13 -18.48 6.69
CA PHE A 217 -9.95 -17.73 7.12
C PHE A 217 -10.32 -16.86 8.32
N CYS A 218 -9.58 -17.00 9.40
CA CYS A 218 -9.82 -16.28 10.65
C CYS A 218 -8.74 -15.21 10.84
N LEU A 219 -9.15 -13.97 11.07
CA LEU A 219 -8.27 -12.86 11.45
C LEU A 219 -8.39 -12.60 12.95
N TYR A 220 -7.28 -12.71 13.67
CA TYR A 220 -7.20 -12.39 15.09
C TYR A 220 -6.38 -11.11 15.26
N VAL A 221 -6.94 -10.15 15.96
CA VAL A 221 -6.29 -8.87 16.25
C VAL A 221 -6.14 -8.77 17.77
N ASP A 222 -4.90 -8.62 18.23
CA ASP A 222 -4.55 -8.44 19.63
C ASP A 222 -4.08 -7.00 19.81
N GLU A 223 -4.88 -6.18 20.54
CA GLU A 223 -4.72 -4.75 20.91
C GLU A 223 -3.82 -3.84 20.02
#